data_26d5bbb9ad3c8238ee0ac9af0c1cee15
#
_entry.id   26d5bbb9ad3c8238ee0ac9af0c1cee15
#
_cell.length_a   1.000
_cell.length_b   1.000
_cell.length_c   1.000
_cell.angle_alpha   90.00
_cell.angle_beta   90.00
_cell.angle_gamma   90.00
#
_symmetry.space_group_name_H-M   'P 1'
#
loop_
_entity.id
_entity.type
_entity.pdbx_description
1 polymer ?
#
loop_
_entity_poly.entity_id
_entity_poly.type
_entity_poly.pdbx_seq_one_letter_code
_entity_poly.pdbx_strand_id
1 'polypeptide(L)'
;MRDGQVALVHRPKYDDWALPKGKLEEGERWEDAALREVHEETGLRCALREELSSVEYIDPKGRPKTVRYWRMDVLDGEFTPNDEVDELRWLALEDALACLTYDHDRDLVLMALGHAAEDE
;
A
#
# COMPACT_ATOMS: atom_id res chain seq x y z
N MET A 1 -7.24 -0.91 5.07
CA MET A 1 -7.30 -1.87 6.19
C MET A 1 -8.71 -2.40 6.34
N ARG A 2 -8.83 -3.59 6.87
CA ARG A 2 -10.11 -4.25 7.08
C ARG A 2 -9.98 -5.21 8.27
N ASP A 3 -10.88 -5.08 9.27
CA ASP A 3 -10.94 -5.98 10.44
C ASP A 3 -9.60 -6.16 11.17
N GLY A 4 -8.82 -5.08 11.31
CA GLY A 4 -7.50 -5.12 11.96
C GLY A 4 -6.41 -5.75 11.12
N GLN A 5 -6.67 -6.03 9.85
CA GLN A 5 -5.71 -6.59 8.92
C GLN A 5 -5.31 -5.58 7.85
N VAL A 6 -4.13 -5.78 7.31
CA VAL A 6 -3.60 -4.96 6.21
C VAL A 6 -3.45 -5.82 4.96
N ALA A 7 -3.71 -5.22 3.80
CA ALA A 7 -3.56 -5.90 2.51
C ALA A 7 -2.12 -5.79 2.02
N LEU A 8 -1.51 -6.94 1.74
CA LEU A 8 -0.20 -7.03 1.09
C LEU A 8 -0.38 -7.62 -0.30
N VAL A 9 0.41 -7.14 -1.25
CA VAL A 9 0.36 -7.60 -2.62
C VAL A 9 1.68 -8.26 -3.03
N HIS A 10 1.58 -9.35 -3.79
CA HIS A 10 2.73 -9.99 -4.42
C HIS A 10 2.87 -9.48 -5.85
N ARG A 11 4.07 -9.00 -6.20
CA ARG A 11 4.36 -8.49 -7.53
C ARG A 11 5.24 -9.49 -8.27
N PRO A 12 4.71 -10.20 -9.29
CA PRO A 12 5.46 -11.26 -9.98
C PRO A 12 6.74 -10.75 -10.65
N LYS A 13 6.73 -9.52 -11.17
CA LYS A 13 7.90 -8.92 -11.81
C LYS A 13 9.12 -8.84 -10.89
N TYR A 14 8.89 -8.60 -9.61
CA TYR A 14 9.95 -8.41 -8.60
C TYR A 14 10.05 -9.58 -7.62
N ASP A 15 9.08 -10.48 -7.65
CA ASP A 15 8.91 -11.57 -6.70
C ASP A 15 9.02 -11.06 -5.25
N ASP A 16 8.25 -10.03 -4.95
CA ASP A 16 8.24 -9.41 -3.61
C ASP A 16 6.83 -9.28 -3.06
N TRP A 17 6.76 -9.06 -1.74
CA TRP A 17 5.54 -8.71 -1.02
C TRP A 17 5.68 -7.27 -0.55
N ALA A 18 4.71 -6.44 -0.89
CA ALA A 18 4.75 -5.02 -0.63
C ALA A 18 3.37 -4.46 -0.30
N LEU A 19 3.34 -3.23 0.20
CA LEU A 19 2.10 -2.47 0.30
C LEU A 19 1.70 -1.97 -1.07
N PRO A 20 0.38 -1.94 -1.39
CA PRO A 20 -0.07 -1.32 -2.65
C PRO A 20 0.41 0.12 -2.73
N LYS A 21 0.95 0.50 -3.86
CA LYS A 21 1.45 1.84 -4.09
C LYS A 21 1.44 2.15 -5.58
N GLY A 22 1.63 3.42 -5.93
CA GLY A 22 1.74 3.79 -7.31
C GLY A 22 2.34 5.16 -7.51
N LYS A 23 2.40 5.56 -8.76
CA LYS A 23 3.05 6.79 -9.19
C LYS A 23 2.02 7.88 -9.43
N LEU A 24 2.40 9.11 -9.08
CA LEU A 24 1.64 10.29 -9.42
C LEU A 24 1.68 10.52 -10.93
N GLU A 25 0.52 10.72 -11.53
CA GLU A 25 0.42 11.12 -12.94
C GLU A 25 0.36 12.64 -13.04
N GLU A 26 0.73 13.18 -14.20
CA GLU A 26 0.73 14.62 -14.43
C GLU A 26 -0.66 15.21 -14.18
N GLY A 27 -0.71 16.30 -13.41
CA GLY A 27 -1.96 16.98 -13.08
C GLY A 27 -2.80 16.31 -11.99
N GLU A 28 -2.36 15.19 -11.48
CA GLU A 28 -3.08 14.41 -10.47
C GLU A 28 -2.69 14.84 -9.06
N ARG A 29 -3.65 14.86 -8.14
CA ARG A 29 -3.35 15.09 -6.73
C ARG A 29 -2.79 13.80 -6.12
N TRP A 30 -1.92 13.94 -5.11
CA TRP A 30 -1.35 12.78 -4.41
C TRP A 30 -2.40 11.84 -3.85
N GLU A 31 -3.46 12.39 -3.25
CA GLU A 31 -4.56 11.60 -2.66
C GLU A 31 -5.29 10.80 -3.73
N ASP A 32 -5.56 11.41 -4.88
CA ASP A 32 -6.25 10.76 -5.99
C ASP A 32 -5.37 9.67 -6.62
N ALA A 33 -4.07 9.92 -6.73
CA ALA A 33 -3.10 8.94 -7.21
C ALA A 33 -3.08 7.71 -6.31
N ALA A 34 -3.04 7.92 -4.99
CA ALA A 34 -3.02 6.83 -4.02
C ALA A 34 -4.27 5.95 -4.14
N LEU A 35 -5.44 6.54 -4.21
CA LEU A 35 -6.71 5.80 -4.37
C LEU A 35 -6.78 5.07 -5.71
N ARG A 36 -6.36 5.73 -6.78
CA ARG A 36 -6.37 5.14 -8.12
C ARG A 36 -5.45 3.92 -8.20
N GLU A 37 -4.23 4.04 -7.71
CA GLU A 37 -3.25 2.95 -7.77
C GLU A 37 -3.68 1.75 -6.93
N VAL A 38 -4.24 1.98 -5.76
CA VAL A 38 -4.78 0.88 -4.94
C VAL A 38 -5.91 0.18 -5.69
N HIS A 39 -6.80 0.93 -6.33
CA HIS A 39 -7.89 0.36 -7.12
C HIS A 39 -7.36 -0.45 -8.32
N GLU A 40 -6.39 0.09 -9.04
CA GLU A 40 -5.81 -0.60 -10.20
C GLU A 40 -5.11 -1.90 -9.80
N GLU A 41 -4.36 -1.89 -8.70
CA GLU A 41 -3.60 -3.05 -8.25
C GLU A 41 -4.46 -4.10 -7.55
N THR A 42 -5.49 -3.68 -6.81
CA THR A 42 -6.23 -4.58 -5.92
C THR A 42 -7.70 -4.75 -6.24
N GLY A 43 -8.29 -3.87 -7.06
CA GLY A 43 -9.73 -3.84 -7.28
C GLY A 43 -10.53 -3.27 -6.11
N LEU A 44 -9.87 -2.82 -5.06
CA LEU A 44 -10.52 -2.30 -3.86
C LEU A 44 -10.76 -0.80 -3.97
N ARG A 45 -11.96 -0.36 -3.58
CA ARG A 45 -12.30 1.05 -3.45
C ARG A 45 -12.20 1.43 -1.98
N CYS A 46 -11.40 2.44 -1.69
CA CYS A 46 -11.02 2.78 -0.32
C CYS A 46 -11.33 4.23 0.03
N ALA A 47 -11.40 4.51 1.32
CA ALA A 47 -11.44 5.86 1.88
C ALA A 47 -10.08 6.17 2.51
N LEU A 48 -9.56 7.38 2.27
CA LEU A 48 -8.32 7.84 2.88
C LEU A 48 -8.52 8.15 4.35
N ARG A 49 -7.52 7.78 5.14
CA ARG A 49 -7.40 8.15 6.56
C ARG A 49 -6.13 9.00 6.74
N GLU A 50 -5.36 8.76 7.80
CA GLU A 50 -4.17 9.56 8.09
C GLU A 50 -3.07 9.34 7.06
N GLU A 51 -2.34 10.39 6.75
CA GLU A 51 -1.12 10.25 5.97
C GLU A 51 -0.03 9.62 6.82
N LEU A 52 0.68 8.64 6.24
CA LEU A 52 1.82 7.99 6.85
C LEU A 52 3.11 8.64 6.36
N SER A 53 4.27 8.10 6.75
CA SER A 53 5.55 8.62 6.26
C SER A 53 5.72 8.39 4.77
N SER A 54 6.31 9.36 4.07
CA SER A 54 6.71 9.17 2.69
C SER A 54 8.01 8.38 2.60
N VAL A 55 8.24 7.74 1.46
CA VAL A 55 9.47 7.01 1.15
C VAL A 55 10.14 7.66 -0.05
N GLU A 56 11.42 7.93 0.08
CA GLU A 56 12.22 8.50 -1.01
C GLU A 56 13.25 7.48 -1.47
N TYR A 57 13.44 7.41 -2.80
CA TYR A 57 14.43 6.51 -3.38
C TYR A 57 14.95 7.08 -4.70
N ILE A 58 16.05 6.51 -5.17
CA ILE A 58 16.63 6.86 -6.47
C ILE A 58 16.27 5.76 -7.46
N ASP A 59 15.66 6.12 -8.59
CA ASP A 59 15.29 5.15 -9.61
C ASP A 59 16.53 4.66 -10.39
N PRO A 60 16.38 3.61 -11.24
CA PRO A 60 17.52 3.09 -12.02
C PRO A 60 18.17 4.10 -12.95
N LYS A 61 17.47 5.20 -13.29
CA LYS A 61 18.00 6.28 -14.13
C LYS A 61 18.64 7.40 -13.31
N GLY A 62 18.79 7.22 -11.99
CA GLY A 62 19.40 8.19 -11.09
C GLY A 62 18.50 9.34 -10.69
N ARG A 63 17.18 9.24 -10.90
CA ARG A 63 16.24 10.32 -10.59
C ARG A 63 15.64 10.10 -9.20
N PRO A 64 15.55 11.17 -8.37
CA PRO A 64 14.87 11.06 -7.08
C PRO A 64 13.38 10.84 -7.26
N LYS A 65 12.82 9.92 -6.48
CA LYS A 65 11.40 9.58 -6.48
C LYS A 65 10.86 9.63 -5.06
N THR A 66 9.62 10.08 -4.93
CA THR A 66 8.90 10.10 -3.64
C THR A 66 7.62 9.29 -3.79
N VAL A 67 7.35 8.45 -2.80
CA VAL A 67 6.07 7.74 -2.68
C VAL A 67 5.44 8.16 -1.37
N ARG A 68 4.21 8.65 -1.42
CA ARG A 68 3.44 9.04 -0.25
C ARG A 68 2.44 7.94 0.07
N TYR A 69 2.24 7.66 1.34
CA TYR A 69 1.37 6.60 1.81
C TYR A 69 0.32 7.13 2.76
N TRP A 70 -0.86 6.52 2.71
CA TRP A 70 -1.97 6.80 3.63
C TRP A 70 -2.51 5.51 4.19
N ARG A 71 -3.00 5.56 5.43
CA ARG A 71 -3.87 4.50 5.91
C ARG A 71 -5.20 4.62 5.16
N MET A 72 -5.72 3.51 4.68
CA MET A 72 -6.99 3.46 3.95
C MET A 72 -7.89 2.38 4.52
N ASP A 73 -9.18 2.66 4.55
CA ASP A 73 -10.19 1.68 4.89
C ASP A 73 -10.93 1.24 3.64
N VAL A 74 -11.19 -0.06 3.50
CA VAL A 74 -11.88 -0.60 2.33
C VAL A 74 -13.38 -0.30 2.45
N LEU A 75 -13.94 0.29 1.39
CA LEU A 75 -15.37 0.55 1.26
C LEU A 75 -16.08 -0.60 0.55
N ASP A 76 -15.53 -1.05 -0.57
CA ASP A 76 -16.05 -2.16 -1.36
C ASP A 76 -15.01 -2.64 -2.38
N GLY A 77 -15.40 -3.59 -3.22
CA GLY A 77 -14.56 -4.13 -4.28
C GLY A 77 -13.99 -5.50 -3.92
N GLU A 78 -13.45 -6.17 -4.93
CA GLU A 78 -12.85 -7.49 -4.78
C GLU A 78 -11.54 -7.55 -5.57
N PHE A 79 -10.56 -8.26 -5.02
CA PHE A 79 -9.29 -8.46 -5.70
C PHE A 79 -9.46 -9.41 -6.89
N THR A 80 -8.91 -9.01 -8.03
CA THR A 80 -8.75 -9.85 -9.20
C THR A 80 -7.28 -9.82 -9.61
N PRO A 81 -6.62 -10.98 -9.75
CA PRO A 81 -5.23 -11.02 -10.22
C PRO A 81 -5.05 -10.31 -11.56
N ASN A 82 -3.93 -9.62 -11.71
CA ASN A 82 -3.61 -8.85 -12.90
C ASN A 82 -2.10 -8.93 -13.17
N ASP A 83 -1.64 -8.23 -14.22
CA ASP A 83 -0.24 -8.30 -14.64
C ASP A 83 0.74 -7.72 -13.60
N GLU A 84 0.28 -6.78 -12.78
CA GLU A 84 1.12 -6.13 -11.78
C GLU A 84 1.10 -6.86 -10.44
N VAL A 85 -0.06 -7.45 -10.08
CA VAL A 85 -0.29 -8.10 -8.78
C VAL A 85 -1.01 -9.43 -9.02
N ASP A 86 -0.36 -10.53 -8.67
CA ASP A 86 -0.93 -11.86 -8.86
C ASP A 86 -1.57 -12.44 -7.60
N GLU A 87 -1.25 -11.91 -6.43
CA GLU A 87 -1.82 -12.39 -5.17
C GLU A 87 -1.98 -11.23 -4.19
N LEU A 88 -3.05 -11.28 -3.38
CA LEU A 88 -3.28 -10.33 -2.29
C LEU A 88 -3.56 -11.13 -1.02
N ARG A 89 -2.95 -10.72 0.09
CA ARG A 89 -3.18 -11.32 1.41
C ARG A 89 -3.62 -10.26 2.40
N TRP A 90 -4.62 -10.62 3.21
CA TRP A 90 -5.03 -9.84 4.36
C TRP A 90 -4.36 -10.44 5.60
N LEU A 91 -3.47 -9.68 6.25
CA LEU A 91 -2.65 -10.19 7.34
C LEU A 91 -2.73 -9.27 8.56
N ALA A 92 -2.74 -9.88 9.74
CA ALA A 92 -2.56 -9.16 11.00
C ALA A 92 -1.11 -8.71 11.12
N LEU A 93 -0.83 -7.82 12.08
CA LEU A 93 0.47 -7.16 12.23
C LEU A 93 1.66 -8.12 12.15
N GLU A 94 1.67 -9.16 12.98
CA GLU A 94 2.84 -10.05 13.06
C GLU A 94 3.10 -10.77 11.74
N ASP A 95 2.05 -11.27 11.11
CA ASP A 95 2.16 -11.99 9.83
C ASP A 95 2.54 -11.04 8.69
N ALA A 96 2.03 -9.82 8.73
CA ALA A 96 2.38 -8.80 7.73
C ALA A 96 3.88 -8.44 7.83
N LEU A 97 4.40 -8.23 9.04
CA LEU A 97 5.81 -7.92 9.25
C LEU A 97 6.71 -9.06 8.77
N ALA A 98 6.29 -10.30 8.99
CA ALA A 98 7.05 -11.47 8.54
C ALA A 98 7.02 -11.65 7.02
N CYS A 99 5.93 -11.27 6.38
CA CYS A 99 5.72 -11.46 4.94
C CYS A 99 6.39 -10.37 4.09
N LEU A 100 6.38 -9.11 4.55
CA LEU A 100 6.88 -7.98 3.77
C LEU A 100 8.35 -8.11 3.43
N THR A 101 8.70 -7.74 2.21
CA THR A 101 10.07 -7.80 1.70
C THR A 101 10.92 -6.62 2.19
N TYR A 102 10.33 -5.44 2.33
CA TYR A 102 11.08 -4.19 2.58
C TYR A 102 10.85 -3.64 3.97
N ASP A 103 11.94 -3.15 4.61
CA ASP A 103 11.85 -2.58 5.97
C ASP A 103 10.99 -1.33 6.04
N HIS A 104 11.04 -0.46 5.02
CA HIS A 104 10.20 0.74 5.03
C HIS A 104 8.71 0.41 5.01
N ASP A 105 8.32 -0.69 4.36
CA ASP A 105 6.93 -1.15 4.36
C ASP A 105 6.54 -1.66 5.76
N ARG A 106 7.45 -2.32 6.46
CA ARG A 106 7.21 -2.76 7.85
C ARG A 106 6.96 -1.58 8.77
N ASP A 107 7.75 -0.52 8.63
CA ASP A 107 7.57 0.71 9.41
C ASP A 107 6.22 1.35 9.14
N LEU A 108 5.77 1.38 7.88
CA LEU A 108 4.47 1.91 7.49
C LEU A 108 3.32 1.10 8.10
N VAL A 109 3.44 -0.22 8.11
CA VAL A 109 2.42 -1.10 8.72
C VAL A 109 2.32 -0.86 10.22
N LEU A 110 3.45 -0.75 10.90
CA LEU A 110 3.47 -0.42 12.34
C LEU A 110 2.77 0.90 12.61
N MET A 111 3.03 1.90 11.82
CA MET A 111 2.39 3.22 11.95
C MET A 111 0.88 3.14 11.70
N ALA A 112 0.46 2.46 10.62
CA ALA A 112 -0.95 2.34 10.25
C ALA A 112 -1.77 1.61 11.30
N LEU A 113 -1.26 0.49 11.82
CA LEU A 113 -1.94 -0.28 12.84
C LEU A 113 -1.92 0.41 14.20
N GLY A 114 -0.88 1.19 14.49
CA GLY A 114 -0.84 2.05 15.67
C GLY A 114 -1.95 3.10 15.66
N HIS A 115 -2.16 3.78 14.53
CA HIS A 115 -3.25 4.74 14.38
C HIS A 115 -4.62 4.06 14.50
N ALA A 116 -4.79 2.89 13.91
CA ALA A 116 -6.05 2.15 14.01
C ALA A 116 -6.37 1.77 15.46
N ALA A 117 -5.37 1.39 16.25
CA ALA A 117 -5.53 1.07 17.67
C ALA A 117 -5.91 2.31 18.49
N GLU A 118 -5.34 3.48 18.17
CA GLU A 118 -5.67 4.74 18.83
C GLU A 118 -7.11 5.18 18.55
N ASP A 119 -7.66 4.83 17.40
CA ASP A 119 -9.03 5.18 17.01
C ASP A 119 -10.09 4.35 17.76
N GLU A 120 -9.69 3.28 18.39
CA GLU A 120 -10.57 2.44 19.20
C GLU A 120 -10.67 2.98 20.63
#